data_946a72b90cd4d24ea6b0a87e09e19621
#
_entry.id   946a72b90cd4d24ea6b0a87e09e19621
#
_cell.length_a   1.000
_cell.length_b   1.000
_cell.length_c   1.000
_cell.angle_alpha   90.00
_cell.angle_beta   90.00
_cell.angle_gamma   90.00
#
_symmetry.space_group_name_H-M   'P 1'
#
loop_
_entity.id
_entity.type
_entity.pdbx_description
1 polymer ?
#
loop_
_entity_poly.entity_id
_entity_poly.type
_entity_poly.pdbx_seq_one_letter_code
_entity_poly.pdbx_strand_id
1 'polypeptide(L)'
;MKFVKTHNDPQSAARCGVITTDHGQIETPIFMPVGTVGSVKGIYHRDLKEDIKAEIILGNTYHLYLRPGLDVLKAAGGLHKFESWDRPILTDSGGFQVFSLSPIRKLTEDGCIFRSHIDGSKHIFTPENNMDTQRVIGADIVMALDECCPGDADYNYAKKSLKLTQRWLERCVKHFDETEPLYGYSQA
;
A
#
# COMPACT_ATOMS: atom_id res chain seq x y z
N MET A 1 -6.59 -5.77 -12.49
CA MET A 1 -5.33 -6.58 -12.36
C MET A 1 -5.58 -8.04 -12.76
N LYS A 2 -4.60 -8.73 -13.36
CA LYS A 2 -4.66 -10.16 -13.72
C LYS A 2 -3.38 -10.87 -13.27
N PHE A 3 -3.51 -12.05 -12.66
CA PHE A 3 -2.38 -12.91 -12.31
C PHE A 3 -2.43 -14.22 -13.10
N VAL A 4 -1.32 -14.60 -13.71
CA VAL A 4 -1.17 -15.89 -14.43
C VAL A 4 0.02 -16.62 -13.83
N LYS A 5 -0.22 -17.82 -13.29
CA LYS A 5 0.84 -18.70 -12.83
C LYS A 5 1.50 -19.35 -14.04
N THR A 6 2.83 -19.20 -14.18
CA THR A 6 3.59 -19.68 -15.34
C THR A 6 4.36 -20.96 -15.07
N HIS A 7 4.78 -21.18 -13.82
CA HIS A 7 5.55 -22.36 -13.43
C HIS A 7 5.28 -22.79 -11.99
N ASN A 8 5.36 -24.09 -11.71
CA ASN A 8 5.40 -24.67 -10.37
C ASN A 8 6.66 -25.51 -10.21
N ASP A 9 7.25 -25.46 -9.04
CA ASP A 9 8.26 -26.42 -8.65
C ASP A 9 7.59 -27.77 -8.31
N PRO A 10 8.05 -28.88 -8.87
CA PRO A 10 7.47 -30.20 -8.58
C PRO A 10 7.80 -30.74 -7.17
N GLN A 11 8.79 -30.15 -6.48
CA GLN A 11 9.29 -30.65 -5.19
C GLN A 11 8.92 -29.75 -4.00
N SER A 12 8.36 -28.54 -4.25
CA SER A 12 7.99 -27.58 -3.21
C SER A 12 6.75 -26.79 -3.58
N ALA A 13 6.31 -25.89 -2.71
CA ALA A 13 5.21 -24.96 -2.98
C ALA A 13 5.67 -23.70 -3.77
N ALA A 14 6.90 -23.64 -4.25
CA ALA A 14 7.41 -22.52 -5.02
C ALA A 14 6.72 -22.43 -6.39
N ARG A 15 6.45 -21.21 -6.81
CA ARG A 15 5.80 -20.92 -8.10
C ARG A 15 6.28 -19.59 -8.66
N CYS A 16 6.27 -19.49 -9.97
CA CYS A 16 6.43 -18.23 -10.70
C CYS A 16 5.11 -17.83 -11.37
N GLY A 17 4.97 -16.56 -11.64
CA GLY A 17 3.80 -16.03 -12.33
C GLY A 17 4.04 -14.63 -12.87
N VAL A 18 3.05 -14.09 -13.56
CA VAL A 18 3.05 -12.73 -14.08
C VAL A 18 1.80 -12.03 -13.59
N ILE A 19 1.99 -10.85 -12.98
CA ILE A 19 0.92 -9.92 -12.66
C ILE A 19 0.88 -8.90 -13.80
N THR A 20 -0.31 -8.63 -14.33
CA THR A 20 -0.55 -7.59 -15.35
C THR A 20 -1.36 -6.47 -14.72
N THR A 21 -0.83 -5.24 -14.79
CA THR A 21 -1.49 -4.00 -14.41
C THR A 21 -1.60 -3.08 -15.62
N ASP A 22 -2.23 -1.93 -15.47
CA ASP A 22 -2.32 -0.93 -16.56
C ASP A 22 -0.98 -0.23 -16.83
N HIS A 23 -0.04 -0.25 -15.87
CA HIS A 23 1.32 0.30 -16.01
C HIS A 23 2.39 -0.74 -16.37
N GLY A 24 2.01 -1.98 -16.62
CA GLY A 24 2.93 -3.02 -17.09
C GLY A 24 2.77 -4.38 -16.45
N GLN A 25 3.72 -5.25 -16.77
CA GLN A 25 3.80 -6.61 -16.24
C GLN A 25 4.87 -6.72 -15.17
N ILE A 26 4.64 -7.63 -14.23
CA ILE A 26 5.52 -7.90 -13.10
C ILE A 26 5.75 -9.41 -13.07
N GLU A 27 6.99 -9.83 -13.27
CA GLU A 27 7.37 -11.23 -13.10
C GLU A 27 7.56 -11.56 -11.62
N THR A 28 6.94 -12.63 -11.15
CA THR A 28 7.01 -13.03 -9.73
C THR A 28 7.72 -14.37 -9.56
N PRO A 29 8.50 -14.55 -8.48
CA PRO A 29 8.72 -13.63 -7.35
C PRO A 29 9.62 -12.44 -7.72
N ILE A 30 9.39 -11.28 -7.12
CA ILE A 30 10.16 -10.06 -7.36
C ILE A 30 10.40 -9.26 -6.07
N PHE A 31 11.51 -8.53 -6.02
CA PHE A 31 11.78 -7.54 -4.98
C PHE A 31 11.23 -6.18 -5.40
N MET A 32 10.54 -5.51 -4.47
CA MET A 32 10.00 -4.17 -4.68
C MET A 32 10.85 -3.13 -3.94
N PRO A 33 11.65 -2.30 -4.65
CA PRO A 33 12.33 -1.17 -4.02
C PRO A 33 11.34 -0.23 -3.33
N VAL A 34 11.68 0.21 -2.11
CA VAL A 34 10.77 1.04 -1.30
C VAL A 34 10.97 2.52 -1.59
N GLY A 35 9.96 3.15 -2.15
CA GLY A 35 9.86 4.59 -2.43
C GLY A 35 8.97 5.32 -1.40
N THR A 36 9.45 5.50 -0.16
CA THR A 36 8.65 5.91 1.00
C THR A 36 7.87 7.22 0.79
N VAL A 37 8.47 8.24 0.17
CA VAL A 37 7.89 9.59 -0.01
C VAL A 37 7.98 9.99 -1.49
N GLY A 38 7.53 9.12 -2.39
CA GLY A 38 7.58 9.36 -3.83
C GLY A 38 9.00 9.27 -4.41
N SER A 39 9.92 8.54 -3.74
CA SER A 39 11.25 8.25 -4.27
C SER A 39 11.95 7.14 -3.49
N VAL A 40 12.75 6.33 -4.17
CA VAL A 40 13.70 5.42 -3.53
C VAL A 40 14.93 6.23 -3.12
N LYS A 41 15.17 6.33 -1.80
CA LYS A 41 16.21 7.22 -1.25
C LYS A 41 17.61 6.88 -1.80
N GLY A 42 18.30 7.89 -2.30
CA GLY A 42 19.68 7.79 -2.79
C GLY A 42 19.84 7.14 -4.16
N ILE A 43 18.75 6.84 -4.87
CA ILE A 43 18.75 6.23 -6.19
C ILE A 43 17.85 7.04 -7.12
N TYR A 44 18.34 7.41 -8.31
CA TYR A 44 17.52 8.05 -9.32
C TYR A 44 16.55 7.07 -9.97
N HIS A 45 15.38 7.53 -10.39
CA HIS A 45 14.42 6.70 -11.13
C HIS A 45 14.98 6.12 -12.42
N ARG A 46 15.89 6.83 -13.09
CA ARG A 46 16.62 6.33 -14.23
C ARG A 46 17.39 5.06 -13.89
N ASP A 47 18.15 5.08 -12.79
CA ASP A 47 19.01 3.95 -12.38
C ASP A 47 18.13 2.75 -11.92
N LEU A 48 16.95 3.03 -11.31
CA LEU A 48 15.95 1.99 -11.01
C LEU A 48 15.45 1.31 -12.28
N LYS A 49 15.25 2.07 -13.36
CA LYS A 49 14.72 1.55 -14.64
C LYS A 49 15.78 0.86 -15.48
N GLU A 50 16.96 1.45 -15.61
CA GLU A 50 17.99 1.04 -16.58
C GLU A 50 18.97 0.03 -15.99
N ASP A 51 19.43 0.26 -14.77
CA ASP A 51 20.45 -0.57 -14.12
C ASP A 51 19.82 -1.67 -13.26
N ILE A 52 18.92 -1.31 -12.35
CA ILE A 52 18.26 -2.25 -11.44
C ILE A 52 17.15 -3.01 -12.15
N LYS A 53 16.53 -2.42 -13.19
CA LYS A 53 15.41 -2.96 -13.95
C LYS A 53 14.19 -3.30 -13.09
N ALA A 54 13.94 -2.48 -12.06
CA ALA A 54 12.79 -2.65 -11.19
C ALA A 54 11.48 -2.59 -12.00
N GLU A 55 10.68 -3.64 -11.92
CA GLU A 55 9.37 -3.71 -12.61
C GLU A 55 8.26 -3.07 -11.78
N ILE A 56 8.43 -2.98 -10.47
CA ILE A 56 7.48 -2.43 -9.51
C ILE A 56 8.25 -1.76 -8.36
N ILE A 57 7.67 -0.69 -7.81
CA ILE A 57 8.14 -0.07 -6.57
C ILE A 57 7.02 -0.05 -5.52
N LEU A 58 7.38 0.12 -4.24
CA LEU A 58 6.44 0.19 -3.13
C LEU A 58 6.41 1.61 -2.56
N GLY A 59 5.23 2.21 -2.49
CA GLY A 59 4.96 3.46 -1.79
C GLY A 59 4.34 3.22 -0.41
N ASN A 60 4.58 4.11 0.56
CA ASN A 60 3.99 3.99 1.89
C ASN A 60 2.83 4.97 2.08
N THR A 61 1.63 4.46 2.19
CA THR A 61 0.39 5.24 2.32
C THR A 61 0.42 6.24 3.47
N TYR A 62 0.86 5.83 4.66
CA TYR A 62 0.97 6.74 5.81
C TYR A 62 1.85 7.96 5.54
N HIS A 63 3.02 7.75 4.94
CA HIS A 63 3.95 8.83 4.64
C HIS A 63 3.40 9.76 3.56
N LEU A 64 2.86 9.21 2.48
CA LEU A 64 2.29 9.97 1.37
C LEU A 64 1.05 10.77 1.80
N TYR A 65 0.23 10.21 2.68
CA TYR A 65 -0.92 10.89 3.28
C TYR A 65 -0.50 12.13 4.08
N LEU A 66 0.57 12.03 4.88
CA LEU A 66 1.06 13.16 5.70
C LEU A 66 1.89 14.15 4.88
N ARG A 67 2.72 13.65 3.97
CA ARG A 67 3.61 14.48 3.12
C ARG A 67 3.93 13.75 1.81
N PRO A 68 3.60 14.29 0.63
CA PRO A 68 3.20 15.69 0.37
C PRO A 68 1.76 16.01 0.76
N GLY A 69 0.93 15.00 1.08
CA GLY A 69 -0.49 15.15 1.37
C GLY A 69 -1.37 14.89 0.13
N LEU A 70 -2.63 14.54 0.38
CA LEU A 70 -3.54 14.09 -0.67
C LEU A 70 -3.88 15.18 -1.68
N ASP A 71 -3.98 16.44 -1.25
CA ASP A 71 -4.30 17.56 -2.16
C ASP A 71 -3.20 17.75 -3.21
N VAL A 72 -1.93 17.63 -2.81
CA VAL A 72 -0.79 17.73 -3.72
C VAL A 72 -0.75 16.56 -4.68
N LEU A 73 -0.94 15.32 -4.20
CA LEU A 73 -0.97 14.13 -5.04
C LEU A 73 -2.13 14.18 -6.04
N LYS A 74 -3.31 14.59 -5.60
CA LYS A 74 -4.48 14.77 -6.47
C LYS A 74 -4.24 15.81 -7.55
N ALA A 75 -3.67 16.97 -7.18
CA ALA A 75 -3.32 18.05 -8.13
C ALA A 75 -2.26 17.59 -9.15
N ALA A 76 -1.32 16.74 -8.74
CA ALA A 76 -0.31 16.16 -9.63
C ALA A 76 -0.89 15.10 -10.60
N GLY A 77 -2.07 14.56 -10.32
CA GLY A 77 -2.69 13.47 -11.08
C GLY A 77 -2.21 12.08 -10.65
N GLY A 78 -1.98 11.91 -9.34
CA GLY A 78 -1.55 10.66 -8.69
C GLY A 78 -0.05 10.51 -8.54
N LEU A 79 0.36 9.45 -7.85
CA LEU A 79 1.75 9.19 -7.49
C LEU A 79 2.63 8.94 -8.72
N HIS A 80 2.14 8.22 -9.72
CA HIS A 80 2.87 7.97 -10.97
C HIS A 80 3.36 9.27 -11.63
N LYS A 81 2.47 10.26 -11.74
CA LYS A 81 2.82 11.57 -12.32
C LYS A 81 3.67 12.40 -11.37
N PHE A 82 3.37 12.34 -10.06
CA PHE A 82 4.11 13.08 -9.05
C PHE A 82 5.61 12.71 -9.02
N GLU A 83 5.93 11.43 -9.11
CA GLU A 83 7.31 10.95 -9.09
C GLU A 83 7.90 10.60 -10.48
N SER A 84 7.11 10.80 -11.55
CA SER A 84 7.51 10.46 -12.94
C SER A 84 7.90 8.98 -13.09
N TRP A 85 7.15 8.10 -12.45
CA TRP A 85 7.31 6.65 -12.54
C TRP A 85 6.21 6.05 -13.41
N ASP A 86 6.60 5.37 -14.50
CA ASP A 86 5.69 4.84 -15.53
C ASP A 86 5.49 3.32 -15.46
N ARG A 87 6.00 2.68 -14.40
CA ARG A 87 5.85 1.24 -14.13
C ARG A 87 4.93 1.01 -12.93
N PRO A 88 4.53 -0.23 -12.65
CA PRO A 88 3.66 -0.55 -11.53
C PRO A 88 4.12 0.01 -10.18
N ILE A 89 3.14 0.41 -9.36
CA ILE A 89 3.31 0.82 -7.97
C ILE A 89 2.37 -0.01 -7.09
N LEU A 90 2.90 -0.50 -5.96
CA LEU A 90 2.10 -1.02 -4.86
C LEU A 90 2.15 -0.01 -3.70
N THR A 91 1.01 0.26 -3.06
CA THR A 91 0.98 0.97 -1.77
C THR A 91 0.60 0.04 -0.64
N ASP A 92 1.35 0.14 0.48
CA ASP A 92 0.96 -0.52 1.73
C ASP A 92 -0.30 0.13 2.34
N SER A 93 -0.86 -0.48 3.38
CA SER A 93 -2.02 0.07 4.09
C SER A 93 -1.68 1.28 4.99
N GLY A 94 -0.43 1.46 5.35
CA GLY A 94 0.02 2.40 6.39
C GLY A 94 -0.18 1.89 7.82
N GLY A 95 -0.77 0.73 8.04
CA GLY A 95 -1.02 0.15 9.36
C GLY A 95 0.25 -0.05 10.18
N PHE A 96 1.31 -0.57 9.57
CA PHE A 96 2.60 -0.75 10.23
C PHE A 96 3.22 0.58 10.69
N GLN A 97 3.17 1.63 9.88
CA GLN A 97 3.73 2.94 10.23
C GLN A 97 2.94 3.60 11.37
N VAL A 98 1.62 3.47 11.37
CA VAL A 98 0.79 3.88 12.52
C VAL A 98 1.19 3.11 13.77
N PHE A 99 1.51 1.81 13.64
CA PHE A 99 2.00 1.00 14.76
C PHE A 99 3.37 1.47 15.25
N SER A 100 4.33 1.66 14.37
CA SER A 100 5.74 1.87 14.70
C SER A 100 6.11 3.32 14.99
N LEU A 101 5.44 4.30 14.35
CA LEU A 101 5.82 5.72 14.40
C LEU A 101 4.90 6.57 15.30
N SER A 102 3.71 6.08 15.66
CA SER A 102 2.81 6.82 16.54
C SER A 102 2.91 6.31 17.98
N PRO A 103 3.51 7.09 18.91
CA PRO A 103 3.59 6.71 20.31
C PRO A 103 2.21 6.65 20.99
N ILE A 104 1.23 7.35 20.42
CA ILE A 104 -0.15 7.38 20.92
C ILE A 104 -1.05 6.94 19.78
N ARG A 105 -1.49 5.68 19.82
CA ARG A 105 -2.50 5.13 18.94
C ARG A 105 -3.63 4.51 19.75
N LYS A 106 -4.83 4.55 19.18
CA LYS A 106 -5.99 3.87 19.75
C LYS A 106 -6.68 3.08 18.65
N LEU A 107 -6.73 1.77 18.85
CA LEU A 107 -7.48 0.85 17.97
C LEU A 107 -8.93 0.80 18.44
N THR A 108 -9.84 0.84 17.50
CA THR A 108 -11.28 0.67 17.69
C THR A 108 -11.82 -0.25 16.59
N GLU A 109 -13.07 -0.65 16.69
CA GLU A 109 -13.72 -1.38 15.59
C GLU A 109 -13.81 -0.53 14.30
N ASP A 110 -13.96 0.79 14.46
CA ASP A 110 -14.10 1.72 13.34
C ASP A 110 -12.79 1.98 12.59
N GLY A 111 -11.65 1.88 13.29
CA GLY A 111 -10.35 2.17 12.69
C GLY A 111 -9.27 2.47 13.74
N CYS A 112 -8.17 3.06 13.28
CA CYS A 112 -7.03 3.43 14.08
C CYS A 112 -6.87 4.95 14.19
N ILE A 113 -6.95 5.47 15.42
CA ILE A 113 -6.66 6.87 15.73
C ILE A 113 -5.17 6.99 16.07
N PHE A 114 -4.49 7.96 15.46
CA PHE A 114 -3.06 8.18 15.68
C PHE A 114 -2.69 9.66 15.64
N ARG A 115 -1.46 9.95 16.06
CA ARG A 115 -0.86 11.28 15.92
C ARG A 115 0.24 11.25 14.88
N SER A 116 0.26 12.28 14.04
CA SER A 116 1.33 12.50 13.06
C SER A 116 2.68 12.65 13.77
N HIS A 117 3.69 11.94 13.30
CA HIS A 117 5.07 12.08 13.78
C HIS A 117 5.73 13.40 13.31
N ILE A 118 5.10 14.12 12.36
CA ILE A 118 5.64 15.35 11.78
C ILE A 118 5.27 16.55 12.65
N ASP A 119 3.99 16.67 13.02
CA ASP A 119 3.43 17.87 13.66
C ASP A 119 2.54 17.57 14.88
N GLY A 120 2.35 16.29 15.21
CA GLY A 120 1.52 15.86 16.34
C GLY A 120 0.00 15.95 16.09
N SER A 121 -0.45 16.36 14.90
CA SER A 121 -1.86 16.42 14.56
C SER A 121 -2.55 15.05 14.70
N LYS A 122 -3.84 15.07 15.04
CA LYS A 122 -4.64 13.86 15.26
C LYS A 122 -5.30 13.44 13.95
N HIS A 123 -5.15 12.18 13.60
CA HIS A 123 -5.72 11.55 12.41
C HIS A 123 -6.45 10.26 12.78
N ILE A 124 -7.26 9.78 11.85
CA ILE A 124 -7.90 8.47 11.91
C ILE A 124 -7.80 7.79 10.54
N PHE A 125 -7.36 6.53 10.54
CA PHE A 125 -7.57 5.62 9.41
C PHE A 125 -8.71 4.67 9.74
N THR A 126 -9.77 4.74 8.95
CA THR A 126 -10.81 3.70 8.86
C THR A 126 -10.55 2.88 7.60
N PRO A 127 -11.11 1.67 7.46
CA PRO A 127 -11.04 0.93 6.21
C PRO A 127 -11.44 1.77 4.99
N GLU A 128 -12.52 2.52 5.10
CA GLU A 128 -13.08 3.31 4.00
C GLU A 128 -12.15 4.47 3.61
N ASN A 129 -11.78 5.34 4.56
CA ASN A 129 -10.93 6.50 4.23
C ASN A 129 -9.50 6.09 3.86
N ASN A 130 -9.05 4.91 4.26
CA ASN A 130 -7.79 4.35 3.82
C ASN A 130 -7.85 3.96 2.34
N MET A 131 -8.95 3.37 1.89
CA MET A 131 -9.18 3.09 0.46
C MET A 131 -9.29 4.39 -0.35
N ASP A 132 -10.02 5.39 0.15
CA ASP A 132 -10.09 6.72 -0.48
C ASP A 132 -8.70 7.37 -0.60
N THR A 133 -7.89 7.25 0.44
CA THR A 133 -6.49 7.71 0.45
C THR A 133 -5.68 7.04 -0.66
N GLN A 134 -5.75 5.72 -0.78
CA GLN A 134 -5.03 4.98 -1.81
C GLN A 134 -5.60 5.21 -3.22
N ARG A 135 -6.91 5.50 -3.35
CA ARG A 135 -7.49 5.99 -4.62
C ARG A 135 -6.86 7.30 -5.06
N VAL A 136 -6.67 8.25 -4.12
CA VAL A 136 -6.00 9.54 -4.41
C VAL A 136 -4.51 9.35 -4.71
N ILE A 137 -3.83 8.46 -4.01
CA ILE A 137 -2.42 8.12 -4.32
C ILE A 137 -2.32 7.52 -5.72
N GLY A 138 -3.24 6.64 -6.10
CA GLY A 138 -3.32 6.10 -7.45
C GLY A 138 -2.28 5.03 -7.76
N ALA A 139 -1.98 4.12 -6.81
CA ALA A 139 -1.16 2.94 -7.08
C ALA A 139 -1.94 1.87 -7.84
N ASP A 140 -1.24 0.98 -8.58
CA ASP A 140 -1.88 -0.16 -9.27
C ASP A 140 -2.40 -1.20 -8.30
N ILE A 141 -1.64 -1.48 -7.25
CA ILE A 141 -1.96 -2.46 -6.21
C ILE A 141 -2.10 -1.74 -4.88
N VAL A 142 -3.25 -1.90 -4.24
CA VAL A 142 -3.56 -1.29 -2.95
C VAL A 142 -3.74 -2.36 -1.89
N MET A 143 -3.31 -2.08 -0.65
CA MET A 143 -3.39 -3.02 0.46
C MET A 143 -4.50 -2.61 1.41
N ALA A 144 -5.31 -3.58 1.83
CA ALA A 144 -6.34 -3.35 2.84
C ALA A 144 -5.73 -2.94 4.19
N LEU A 145 -6.43 -2.05 4.91
CA LEU A 145 -6.00 -1.65 6.26
C LEU A 145 -6.02 -2.86 7.19
N ASP A 146 -4.92 -3.04 7.90
CA ASP A 146 -4.72 -4.12 8.86
C ASP A 146 -4.37 -3.61 10.27
N GLU A 147 -4.63 -4.44 11.26
CA GLU A 147 -4.07 -4.25 12.60
C GLU A 147 -2.73 -4.97 12.68
N CYS A 148 -1.65 -4.21 12.84
CA CYS A 148 -0.30 -4.75 12.96
C CYS A 148 -0.12 -5.39 14.35
N CYS A 149 -0.30 -6.71 14.42
CA CYS A 149 -0.13 -7.49 15.63
C CYS A 149 1.36 -7.54 16.04
N PRO A 150 1.72 -7.24 17.32
CA PRO A 150 3.09 -7.44 17.79
C PRO A 150 3.54 -8.88 17.64
N GLY A 151 4.82 -9.08 17.27
CA GLY A 151 5.39 -10.42 17.05
C GLY A 151 5.49 -11.29 18.31
N ASP A 152 5.46 -10.67 19.49
CA ASP A 152 5.48 -11.28 20.81
C ASP A 152 4.08 -11.34 21.49
N ALA A 153 3.03 -11.02 20.73
CA ALA A 153 1.66 -11.05 21.24
C ALA A 153 1.23 -12.46 21.65
N ASP A 154 0.44 -12.53 22.72
CA ASP A 154 -0.18 -13.80 23.13
C ASP A 154 -1.24 -14.28 22.11
N TYR A 155 -1.59 -15.57 22.19
CA TYR A 155 -2.56 -16.19 21.29
C TYR A 155 -3.92 -15.46 21.25
N ASN A 156 -4.41 -14.99 22.41
CA ASN A 156 -5.73 -14.35 22.49
C ASN A 156 -5.71 -12.98 21.82
N TYR A 157 -4.62 -12.22 21.99
CA TYR A 157 -4.41 -10.95 21.29
C TYR A 157 -4.33 -11.20 19.77
N ALA A 158 -3.45 -12.10 19.32
CA ALA A 158 -3.28 -12.42 17.89
C ALA A 158 -4.60 -12.86 17.25
N LYS A 159 -5.41 -13.66 17.93
CA LYS A 159 -6.74 -14.08 17.48
C LYS A 159 -7.72 -12.91 17.35
N LYS A 160 -7.69 -11.95 18.29
CA LYS A 160 -8.53 -10.74 18.21
C LYS A 160 -8.08 -9.83 17.06
N SER A 161 -6.78 -9.61 16.92
CA SER A 161 -6.16 -8.84 15.85
C SER A 161 -6.53 -9.39 14.47
N LEU A 162 -6.37 -10.69 14.26
CA LEU A 162 -6.77 -11.36 13.01
C LEU A 162 -8.25 -11.13 12.69
N LYS A 163 -9.14 -11.29 13.67
CA LYS A 163 -10.57 -11.06 13.46
C LYS A 163 -10.92 -9.62 13.16
N LEU A 164 -10.22 -8.66 13.77
CA LEU A 164 -10.39 -7.24 13.47
C LEU A 164 -9.95 -6.94 12.03
N THR A 165 -8.75 -7.41 11.64
CA THR A 165 -8.23 -7.27 10.28
C THR A 165 -9.16 -7.90 9.25
N GLN A 166 -9.77 -9.06 9.53
CA GLN A 166 -10.74 -9.68 8.62
C GLN A 166 -11.98 -8.79 8.40
N ARG A 167 -12.55 -8.20 9.47
CA ARG A 167 -13.71 -7.30 9.35
C ARG A 167 -13.34 -5.99 8.62
N TRP A 168 -12.14 -5.48 8.86
CA TRP A 168 -11.63 -4.32 8.13
C TRP A 168 -11.40 -4.63 6.66
N LEU A 169 -10.87 -5.83 6.33
CA LEU A 169 -10.74 -6.28 4.94
C LEU A 169 -12.08 -6.31 4.22
N GLU A 170 -13.13 -6.87 4.83
CA GLU A 170 -14.48 -6.89 4.26
C GLU A 170 -14.99 -5.46 3.95
N ARG A 171 -14.75 -4.51 4.86
CA ARG A 171 -15.11 -3.11 4.67
C ARG A 171 -14.27 -2.43 3.58
N CYS A 172 -12.95 -2.68 3.54
CA CYS A 172 -12.07 -2.19 2.49
C CYS A 172 -12.54 -2.64 1.11
N VAL A 173 -12.76 -3.95 0.94
CA VAL A 173 -13.21 -4.53 -0.35
C VAL A 173 -14.54 -3.92 -0.76
N LYS A 174 -15.53 -3.91 0.13
CA LYS A 174 -16.85 -3.34 -0.16
C LYS A 174 -16.74 -1.88 -0.62
N HIS A 175 -16.04 -1.04 0.14
CA HIS A 175 -15.89 0.38 -0.19
C HIS A 175 -15.11 0.59 -1.49
N PHE A 176 -14.07 -0.21 -1.71
CA PHE A 176 -13.26 -0.17 -2.92
C PHE A 176 -14.07 -0.53 -4.17
N ASP A 177 -14.97 -1.52 -4.09
CA ASP A 177 -15.84 -1.92 -5.20
C ASP A 177 -16.94 -0.89 -5.48
N GLU A 178 -17.35 -0.11 -4.47
CA GLU A 178 -18.35 0.97 -4.58
C GLU A 178 -17.75 2.30 -5.08
N THR A 179 -16.42 2.41 -5.21
CA THR A 179 -15.72 3.65 -5.61
C THR A 179 -14.99 3.49 -6.93
N GLU A 180 -14.99 4.55 -7.74
CA GLU A 180 -14.35 4.55 -9.06
C GLU A 180 -12.88 5.00 -9.00
N PRO A 181 -12.01 4.48 -9.88
CA PRO A 181 -10.65 5.00 -10.04
C PRO A 181 -10.63 6.47 -10.47
N LEU A 182 -9.70 7.25 -9.91
CA LEU A 182 -9.64 8.69 -10.19
C LEU A 182 -8.87 9.06 -11.46
N TYR A 183 -8.00 8.19 -11.96
CA TYR A 183 -7.00 8.55 -12.99
C TYR A 183 -7.15 7.77 -14.31
N GLY A 184 -8.26 7.07 -14.51
CA GLY A 184 -8.58 6.39 -15.76
C GLY A 184 -7.84 5.07 -15.99
N TYR A 185 -7.21 4.49 -14.96
CA TYR A 185 -6.65 3.15 -14.96
C TYR A 185 -7.16 2.34 -13.75
N SER A 186 -7.17 1.02 -13.90
CA SER A 186 -7.66 0.13 -12.84
C SER A 186 -6.66 0.03 -11.68
N GLN A 187 -7.20 0.04 -10.48
CA GLN A 187 -6.49 -0.30 -9.26
C GLN A 187 -7.03 -1.63 -8.72
N ALA A 188 -6.22 -2.41 -8.00
CA ALA A 188 -6.65 -3.68 -7.44
C ALA A 188 -6.00 -3.98 -6.09
#